data_ec339cadac87f26232e2a81de31c608c
#
_entry.id   ec339cadac87f26232e2a81de31c608c
#
_cell.length_a   1.000
_cell.length_b   1.000
_cell.length_c   1.000
_cell.angle_alpha   90.00
_cell.angle_beta   90.00
_cell.angle_gamma   90.00
#
_symmetry.space_group_name_H-M   'P 1'
#
loop_
_entity.id
_entity.type
_entity.pdbx_description
1 polymer ?
#
loop_
_entity_poly.entity_id
_entity_poly.type
_entity_poly.pdbx_seq_one_letter_code
_entity_poly.pdbx_strand_id
1 'polypeptide(L)'
;IQIYKIDEKGNECAPRNVGEIIHRGGYIYKGFWNSPHVTEQRFKSIDILKSVINFEGQLSDEIVVKTGDYVYKDEEGYFYFVSRHDDMIKTRGFRVNPYEIESVVEKNIKEIEKCAVFSIQNEEIEEEIVLAYSAKTELNSSEILFELKNHLASYMLPSRIIYKKSLPLVSSDKNKINKEELKKEFILKYID
;
A
#
# COMPACT_ATOMS: atom_id res chain seq x y z
N ILE A 1 -16.84 9.70 -16.09
CA ILE A 1 -16.43 9.20 -14.77
C ILE A 1 -15.97 10.40 -13.96
N GLN A 2 -16.42 10.50 -12.72
CA GLN A 2 -15.94 11.48 -11.75
C GLN A 2 -15.03 10.74 -10.77
N ILE A 3 -13.95 11.40 -10.36
CA ILE A 3 -12.94 10.87 -9.46
C ILE A 3 -12.86 11.76 -8.22
N TYR A 4 -13.02 11.15 -7.06
CA TYR A 4 -12.90 11.82 -5.77
C TYR A 4 -11.76 11.19 -4.99
N LYS A 5 -11.13 11.96 -4.12
CA LYS A 5 -10.09 11.51 -3.20
C LYS A 5 -10.52 11.80 -1.78
N ILE A 6 -10.79 10.75 -1.00
CA ILE A 6 -11.32 10.87 0.36
C ILE A 6 -10.41 10.22 1.41
N ASP A 7 -10.49 10.74 2.63
CA ASP A 7 -9.90 10.12 3.81
C ASP A 7 -10.75 8.96 4.34
N GLU A 8 -10.31 8.30 5.40
CA GLU A 8 -11.05 7.19 6.03
C GLU A 8 -12.40 7.61 6.60
N LYS A 9 -12.61 8.89 6.86
CA LYS A 9 -13.87 9.46 7.38
C LYS A 9 -14.81 9.92 6.25
N GLY A 10 -14.39 9.79 4.99
CA GLY A 10 -15.16 10.21 3.83
C GLY A 10 -15.05 11.70 3.49
N ASN A 11 -14.10 12.44 4.07
CA ASN A 11 -13.88 13.84 3.73
C ASN A 11 -12.93 13.97 2.53
N GLU A 12 -13.10 15.02 1.73
CA GLU A 12 -12.16 15.33 0.66
C GLU A 12 -10.78 15.66 1.24
N CYS A 13 -9.76 15.00 0.70
CA CYS A 13 -8.39 15.26 1.13
C CYS A 13 -7.84 16.52 0.47
N ALA A 14 -7.19 17.38 1.24
CA ALA A 14 -6.44 18.51 0.73
C ALA A 14 -5.36 18.08 -0.29
N PRO A 15 -4.88 18.98 -1.16
CA PRO A 15 -3.71 18.73 -2.00
C PRO A 15 -2.56 18.16 -1.18
N ARG A 16 -1.80 17.23 -1.77
CA ARG A 16 -0.67 16.49 -1.16
C ARG A 16 -1.02 15.53 -0.02
N ASN A 17 -2.21 15.60 0.57
CA ASN A 17 -2.63 14.57 1.51
C ASN A 17 -3.04 13.31 0.76
N VAL A 18 -2.66 12.15 1.30
CA VAL A 18 -3.02 10.85 0.75
C VAL A 18 -4.49 10.54 1.04
N GLY A 19 -5.19 9.99 0.06
CA GLY A 19 -6.57 9.53 0.20
C GLY A 19 -6.90 8.43 -0.80
N GLU A 20 -7.98 7.70 -0.56
CA GLU A 20 -8.46 6.64 -1.45
C GLU A 20 -9.22 7.24 -2.64
N ILE A 21 -8.95 6.70 -3.83
CA ILE A 21 -9.72 7.06 -5.03
C ILE A 21 -11.10 6.40 -4.99
N ILE A 22 -12.12 7.22 -5.21
CA ILE A 22 -13.50 6.79 -5.41
C ILE A 22 -13.92 7.12 -6.83
N HIS A 23 -14.42 6.12 -7.56
CA HIS A 23 -14.99 6.32 -8.88
C HIS A 23 -16.51 6.45 -8.80
N ARG A 24 -17.05 7.45 -9.51
CA ARG A 24 -18.47 7.69 -9.71
C ARG A 24 -18.81 7.81 -11.20
N GLY A 25 -19.95 7.29 -11.64
CA GLY A 25 -20.50 7.53 -12.99
C GLY A 25 -21.13 6.29 -13.63
N GLY A 26 -21.76 6.50 -14.78
CA GLY A 26 -22.59 5.50 -15.48
C GLY A 26 -21.85 4.29 -16.07
N TYR A 27 -20.50 4.31 -16.08
CA TYR A 27 -19.70 3.19 -16.58
C TYR A 27 -19.13 2.30 -15.46
N ILE A 28 -19.63 2.45 -14.25
CA ILE A 28 -19.25 1.58 -13.13
C ILE A 28 -19.90 0.22 -13.33
N TYR A 29 -19.08 -0.84 -13.33
CA TYR A 29 -19.57 -2.22 -13.36
C TYR A 29 -20.28 -2.57 -12.06
N LYS A 30 -21.12 -3.62 -12.08
CA LYS A 30 -22.03 -3.95 -10.96
C LYS A 30 -21.37 -4.78 -9.85
N GLY A 31 -20.14 -5.21 -10.02
CA GLY A 31 -19.46 -6.05 -9.04
C GLY A 31 -18.36 -6.92 -9.66
N PHE A 32 -17.64 -7.64 -8.81
CA PHE A 32 -16.62 -8.61 -9.22
C PHE A 32 -17.25 -9.96 -9.50
N TRP A 33 -16.84 -10.59 -10.59
CA TRP A 33 -17.33 -11.93 -10.97
C TRP A 33 -17.01 -12.95 -9.88
N ASN A 34 -18.02 -13.71 -9.46
CA ASN A 34 -17.93 -14.76 -8.44
C ASN A 34 -17.23 -14.33 -7.11
N SER A 35 -17.31 -13.04 -6.76
CA SER A 35 -16.67 -12.48 -5.57
C SER A 35 -17.60 -11.49 -4.85
N PRO A 36 -18.72 -11.97 -4.25
CA PRO A 36 -19.70 -11.12 -3.60
C PRO A 36 -19.09 -10.33 -2.42
N HIS A 37 -18.23 -10.95 -1.64
CA HIS A 37 -17.56 -10.31 -0.50
C HIS A 37 -16.69 -9.12 -0.93
N VAL A 38 -15.88 -9.27 -1.99
CA VAL A 38 -15.08 -8.18 -2.54
C VAL A 38 -15.96 -7.09 -3.12
N THR A 39 -17.06 -7.49 -3.77
CA THR A 39 -18.05 -6.55 -4.29
C THR A 39 -18.64 -5.70 -3.16
N GLU A 40 -19.08 -6.29 -2.08
CA GLU A 40 -19.63 -5.57 -0.93
C GLU A 40 -18.61 -4.63 -0.28
N GLN A 41 -17.34 -5.03 -0.23
CA GLN A 41 -16.28 -4.18 0.30
C GLN A 41 -15.98 -2.94 -0.57
N ARG A 42 -16.03 -3.10 -1.89
CA ARG A 42 -15.59 -2.07 -2.85
C ARG A 42 -16.72 -1.20 -3.38
N PHE A 43 -17.94 -1.75 -3.52
CA PHE A 43 -19.10 -1.03 -4.02
C PHE A 43 -19.90 -0.47 -2.84
N LYS A 44 -20.02 0.83 -2.77
CA LYS A 44 -20.66 1.53 -1.67
C LYS A 44 -21.76 2.44 -2.17
N SER A 45 -22.74 2.73 -1.31
CA SER A 45 -23.68 3.81 -1.56
C SER A 45 -22.93 5.12 -1.75
N ILE A 46 -23.43 5.98 -2.62
CA ILE A 46 -22.93 7.35 -2.82
C ILE A 46 -22.89 8.16 -1.52
N ASP A 47 -23.57 7.69 -0.50
CA ASP A 47 -23.57 8.31 0.84
C ASP A 47 -22.16 8.51 1.43
N ILE A 48 -21.18 7.70 1.03
CA ILE A 48 -19.80 7.89 1.47
C ILE A 48 -19.17 9.20 0.99
N LEU A 49 -19.81 9.87 0.02
CA LEU A 49 -19.36 11.16 -0.54
C LEU A 49 -20.18 12.35 -0.03
N LYS A 50 -21.02 12.18 1.01
CA LYS A 50 -21.89 13.26 1.54
C LYS A 50 -21.17 14.54 1.90
N SER A 51 -19.95 14.43 2.42
CA SER A 51 -19.15 15.59 2.79
C SER A 51 -18.42 16.26 1.62
N VAL A 52 -18.37 15.58 0.47
CA VAL A 52 -17.62 16.00 -0.72
C VAL A 52 -18.53 16.56 -1.80
N ILE A 53 -19.72 16.00 -1.93
CA ILE A 53 -20.69 16.35 -2.96
C ILE A 53 -21.87 17.04 -2.32
N ASN A 54 -22.19 18.23 -2.79
CA ASN A 54 -23.40 18.93 -2.36
C ASN A 54 -24.60 18.30 -3.07
N PHE A 55 -25.41 17.53 -2.34
CA PHE A 55 -26.64 16.95 -2.88
C PHE A 55 -27.81 17.91 -2.68
N GLU A 56 -28.30 18.48 -3.74
CA GLU A 56 -29.59 19.16 -3.74
C GLU A 56 -30.69 18.09 -3.97
N GLY A 57 -31.25 17.54 -2.89
CA GLY A 57 -32.34 16.56 -2.96
C GLY A 57 -32.07 15.23 -2.27
N GLN A 58 -32.95 14.22 -2.54
CA GLN A 58 -32.79 12.86 -2.05
C GLN A 58 -31.51 12.23 -2.63
N LEU A 59 -30.70 11.59 -1.76
CA LEU A 59 -29.60 10.75 -2.19
C LEU A 59 -30.16 9.65 -3.11
N SER A 60 -29.60 9.52 -4.30
CA SER A 60 -29.97 8.47 -5.24
C SER A 60 -29.45 7.12 -4.75
N ASP A 61 -30.07 6.02 -5.20
CA ASP A 61 -29.55 4.65 -5.00
C ASP A 61 -28.26 4.40 -5.81
N GLU A 62 -27.52 5.47 -6.11
CA GLU A 62 -26.29 5.40 -6.89
C GLU A 62 -25.18 4.72 -6.12
N ILE A 63 -24.45 3.87 -6.81
CA ILE A 63 -23.30 3.14 -6.27
C ILE A 63 -22.02 3.79 -6.78
N VAL A 64 -21.04 3.88 -5.90
CA VAL A 64 -19.67 4.32 -6.20
C VAL A 64 -18.70 3.19 -5.89
N VAL A 65 -17.50 3.23 -6.50
CA VAL A 65 -16.48 2.20 -6.30
C VAL A 65 -15.29 2.78 -5.55
N LYS A 66 -14.99 2.20 -4.40
CA LYS A 66 -13.72 2.33 -3.70
C LYS A 66 -12.67 1.51 -4.45
N THR A 67 -11.72 2.17 -5.10
CA THR A 67 -10.74 1.47 -5.94
C THR A 67 -9.73 0.66 -5.10
N GLY A 68 -9.52 1.07 -3.87
CA GLY A 68 -8.45 0.57 -3.01
C GLY A 68 -7.09 1.18 -3.36
N ASP A 69 -7.02 2.10 -4.30
CA ASP A 69 -5.80 2.80 -4.64
C ASP A 69 -5.71 4.10 -3.84
N TYR A 70 -4.63 4.26 -3.10
CA TYR A 70 -4.31 5.48 -2.37
C TYR A 70 -3.42 6.36 -3.23
N VAL A 71 -3.76 7.63 -3.29
CA VAL A 71 -3.06 8.63 -4.10
C VAL A 71 -2.95 9.94 -3.33
N TYR A 72 -1.99 10.77 -3.71
CA TYR A 72 -2.07 12.20 -3.45
C TYR A 72 -2.32 12.95 -4.76
N LYS A 73 -2.82 14.17 -4.66
CA LYS A 73 -3.07 15.08 -5.78
C LYS A 73 -2.17 16.29 -5.59
N ASP A 74 -1.47 16.73 -6.64
CA ASP A 74 -0.71 17.98 -6.58
C ASP A 74 -1.60 19.22 -6.77
N GLU A 75 -0.98 20.39 -6.79
CA GLU A 75 -1.68 21.67 -6.96
C GLU A 75 -2.18 21.87 -8.40
N GLU A 76 -1.59 21.16 -9.37
CA GLU A 76 -2.00 21.18 -10.78
C GLU A 76 -3.15 20.21 -11.06
N GLY A 77 -3.47 19.33 -10.13
CA GLY A 77 -4.59 18.39 -10.19
C GLY A 77 -4.22 16.99 -10.66
N TYR A 78 -2.94 16.67 -10.86
CA TYR A 78 -2.48 15.33 -11.22
C TYR A 78 -2.49 14.40 -10.02
N PHE A 79 -2.92 13.16 -10.24
CA PHE A 79 -2.93 12.11 -9.24
C PHE A 79 -1.65 11.28 -9.31
N TYR A 80 -1.02 11.10 -8.17
CA TYR A 80 0.17 10.26 -8.02
C TYR A 80 -0.17 9.06 -7.14
N PHE A 81 0.08 7.87 -7.67
CA PHE A 81 -0.14 6.62 -6.96
C PHE A 81 0.82 6.50 -5.76
N VAL A 82 0.29 6.07 -4.63
CA VAL A 82 1.05 5.87 -3.38
C VAL A 82 1.10 4.39 -3.02
N SER A 83 -0.06 3.75 -2.89
CA SER A 83 -0.16 2.34 -2.49
C SER A 83 -1.55 1.79 -2.77
N ARG A 84 -1.71 0.48 -2.55
CA ARG A 84 -3.03 -0.14 -2.44
C ARG A 84 -3.44 -0.35 -0.98
N HIS A 85 -4.75 -0.32 -0.74
CA HIS A 85 -5.32 -0.61 0.58
C HIS A 85 -4.86 -1.98 1.12
N ASP A 86 -4.83 -2.98 0.24
CA ASP A 86 -4.53 -4.36 0.60
C ASP A 86 -3.02 -4.60 0.82
N ASP A 87 -2.17 -3.67 0.38
CA ASP A 87 -0.72 -3.72 0.55
C ASP A 87 -0.26 -3.04 1.85
N MET A 88 -1.17 -2.34 2.57
CA MET A 88 -0.83 -1.66 3.83
C MET A 88 -0.57 -2.67 4.94
N ILE A 89 0.56 -2.53 5.59
CA ILE A 89 0.97 -3.35 6.73
C ILE A 89 0.35 -2.79 8.01
N LYS A 90 -0.32 -3.63 8.77
CA LYS A 90 -0.90 -3.28 10.06
C LYS A 90 0.04 -3.71 11.17
N THR A 91 0.73 -2.78 11.77
CA THR A 91 1.69 -3.09 12.83
C THR A 91 1.55 -2.13 14.00
N ARG A 92 1.48 -2.64 15.24
CA ARG A 92 1.40 -1.86 16.47
C ARG A 92 0.30 -0.79 16.47
N GLY A 93 -0.84 -1.09 15.83
CA GLY A 93 -1.96 -0.14 15.67
C GLY A 93 -1.77 0.92 14.59
N PHE A 94 -0.67 0.88 13.84
CA PHE A 94 -0.41 1.78 12.70
C PHE A 94 -0.63 1.08 11.38
N ARG A 95 -0.96 1.87 10.34
CA ARG A 95 -0.96 1.42 8.95
C ARG A 95 0.29 1.97 8.27
N VAL A 96 1.15 1.08 7.83
CA VAL A 96 2.43 1.38 7.21
C VAL A 96 2.38 1.06 5.73
N ASN A 97 2.76 2.02 4.90
CA ASN A 97 2.91 1.80 3.48
C ASN A 97 4.28 1.17 3.19
N PRO A 98 4.36 -0.07 2.70
CA PRO A 98 5.63 -0.71 2.38
C PRO A 98 6.44 0.07 1.33
N TYR A 99 5.77 0.73 0.38
CA TYR A 99 6.43 1.54 -0.64
C TYR A 99 7.19 2.75 -0.06
N GLU A 100 6.71 3.33 1.03
CA GLU A 100 7.41 4.42 1.71
C GLU A 100 8.77 3.96 2.25
N ILE A 101 8.81 2.77 2.85
CA ILE A 101 10.06 2.17 3.34
C ILE A 101 10.97 1.83 2.16
N GLU A 102 10.44 1.19 1.11
CA GLU A 102 11.19 0.85 -0.11
C GLU A 102 11.83 2.10 -0.74
N SER A 103 11.07 3.18 -0.87
CA SER A 103 11.58 4.44 -1.42
C SER A 103 12.71 5.05 -0.59
N VAL A 104 12.63 4.95 0.74
CA VAL A 104 13.71 5.42 1.63
C VAL A 104 14.95 4.57 1.47
N VAL A 105 14.81 3.24 1.38
CA VAL A 105 15.91 2.30 1.13
C VAL A 105 16.61 2.63 -0.18
N GLU A 106 15.87 2.71 -1.29
CA GLU A 106 16.41 2.97 -2.63
C GLU A 106 17.10 4.33 -2.74
N LYS A 107 16.58 5.33 -2.04
CA LYS A 107 17.13 6.68 -2.05
C LYS A 107 18.45 6.79 -1.27
N ASN A 108 18.55 6.13 -0.12
CA ASN A 108 19.63 6.39 0.83
C ASN A 108 20.69 5.28 0.86
N ILE A 109 20.39 4.05 0.42
CA ILE A 109 21.33 2.91 0.47
C ILE A 109 21.66 2.47 -0.96
N LYS A 110 22.70 3.09 -1.54
CA LYS A 110 23.06 2.92 -2.96
C LYS A 110 23.60 1.54 -3.33
N GLU A 111 24.07 0.77 -2.36
CA GLU A 111 24.56 -0.59 -2.50
C GLU A 111 23.42 -1.58 -2.77
N ILE A 112 22.19 -1.24 -2.39
CA ILE A 112 20.98 -2.05 -2.65
C ILE A 112 20.55 -1.85 -4.10
N GLU A 113 20.50 -2.94 -4.86
CA GLU A 113 20.07 -2.94 -6.27
C GLU A 113 18.55 -3.00 -6.40
N LYS A 114 17.89 -3.82 -5.57
CA LYS A 114 16.43 -3.94 -5.48
C LYS A 114 16.03 -4.26 -4.04
N CYS A 115 14.88 -3.76 -3.62
CA CYS A 115 14.29 -4.12 -2.33
C CYS A 115 12.79 -4.35 -2.45
N ALA A 116 12.26 -5.08 -1.48
CA ALA A 116 10.83 -5.28 -1.29
C ALA A 116 10.52 -5.36 0.20
N VAL A 117 9.47 -4.69 0.60
CA VAL A 117 8.93 -4.73 1.96
C VAL A 117 7.62 -5.48 1.94
N PHE A 118 7.48 -6.43 2.86
CA PHE A 118 6.27 -7.21 3.07
C PHE A 118 6.08 -7.48 4.57
N SER A 119 4.94 -8.03 4.93
CA SER A 119 4.64 -8.37 6.30
C SER A 119 4.43 -9.86 6.50
N ILE A 120 4.67 -10.30 7.73
CA ILE A 120 4.29 -11.62 8.25
C ILE A 120 3.42 -11.43 9.48
N GLN A 121 2.52 -12.39 9.74
CA GLN A 121 1.67 -12.36 10.92
C GLN A 121 2.51 -12.47 12.19
N ASN A 122 2.15 -11.70 13.20
CA ASN A 122 2.79 -11.70 14.50
C ASN A 122 1.71 -11.52 15.58
N GLU A 123 1.70 -12.38 16.59
CA GLU A 123 0.66 -12.42 17.62
C GLU A 123 0.66 -11.17 18.53
N GLU A 124 1.80 -10.52 18.70
CA GLU A 124 1.93 -9.38 19.63
C GLU A 124 1.66 -8.02 18.94
N ILE A 125 2.05 -7.89 17.68
CA ILE A 125 2.06 -6.60 16.97
C ILE A 125 1.22 -6.59 15.68
N GLU A 126 0.35 -7.56 15.50
CA GLU A 126 -0.46 -7.87 14.30
C GLU A 126 0.40 -8.34 13.13
N GLU A 127 1.23 -7.48 12.56
CA GLU A 127 2.12 -7.79 11.45
C GLU A 127 3.54 -7.28 11.72
N GLU A 128 4.51 -8.11 11.40
CA GLU A 128 5.94 -7.80 11.47
C GLU A 128 6.44 -7.35 10.09
N ILE A 129 7.17 -6.24 10.06
CA ILE A 129 7.72 -5.68 8.82
C ILE A 129 9.03 -6.40 8.47
N VAL A 130 9.11 -6.92 7.25
CA VAL A 130 10.30 -7.58 6.70
C VAL A 130 10.79 -6.82 5.47
N LEU A 131 12.07 -6.47 5.46
CA LEU A 131 12.78 -5.92 4.30
C LEU A 131 13.63 -7.02 3.65
N ALA A 132 13.32 -7.36 2.41
CA ALA A 132 14.19 -8.19 1.58
C ALA A 132 14.92 -7.31 0.57
N TYR A 133 16.21 -7.55 0.37
CA TYR A 133 17.01 -6.78 -0.59
C TYR A 133 17.98 -7.65 -1.38
N SER A 134 18.38 -7.16 -2.55
CA SER A 134 19.51 -7.67 -3.34
C SER A 134 20.60 -6.64 -3.47
N ALA A 135 21.85 -7.10 -3.40
CA ALA A 135 23.05 -6.31 -3.55
C ALA A 135 24.20 -7.21 -4.05
N LYS A 136 25.31 -6.65 -4.48
CA LYS A 136 26.51 -7.42 -4.88
C LYS A 136 27.05 -8.28 -3.74
N THR A 137 26.99 -7.78 -2.52
CA THR A 137 27.41 -8.47 -1.30
C THR A 137 26.38 -8.23 -0.21
N GLU A 138 26.32 -9.10 0.78
CA GLU A 138 25.48 -8.91 1.95
C GLU A 138 25.94 -7.69 2.75
N LEU A 139 25.00 -6.82 3.11
CA LEU A 139 25.24 -5.61 3.89
C LEU A 139 24.97 -5.88 5.38
N ASN A 140 25.59 -5.09 6.23
CA ASN A 140 25.33 -5.17 7.67
C ASN A 140 23.93 -4.63 8.00
N SER A 141 23.06 -5.50 8.54
CA SER A 141 21.69 -5.13 8.90
C SER A 141 21.60 -3.98 9.91
N SER A 142 22.60 -3.85 10.80
CA SER A 142 22.63 -2.76 11.78
C SER A 142 22.91 -1.41 11.11
N GLU A 143 23.71 -1.38 10.05
CA GLU A 143 23.98 -0.17 9.27
C GLU A 143 22.76 0.24 8.46
N ILE A 144 22.05 -0.74 7.84
CA ILE A 144 20.76 -0.48 7.16
C ILE A 144 19.76 0.11 8.14
N LEU A 145 19.58 -0.49 9.31
CA LEU A 145 18.66 0.01 10.34
C LEU A 145 19.04 1.39 10.85
N PHE A 146 20.34 1.66 11.02
CA PHE A 146 20.81 2.97 11.45
C PHE A 146 20.45 4.05 10.43
N GLU A 147 20.65 3.77 9.14
CA GLU A 147 20.28 4.71 8.07
C GLU A 147 18.76 4.93 8.03
N LEU A 148 17.97 3.87 8.10
CA LEU A 148 16.52 4.00 8.09
C LEU A 148 15.95 4.78 9.27
N LYS A 149 16.56 4.71 10.46
CA LYS A 149 16.15 5.48 11.65
C LYS A 149 16.24 7.00 11.44
N ASN A 150 17.09 7.46 10.53
CA ASN A 150 17.23 8.88 10.23
C ASN A 150 16.04 9.43 9.39
N HIS A 151 15.28 8.54 8.76
CA HIS A 151 14.27 8.90 7.76
C HIS A 151 12.86 8.36 8.05
N LEU A 152 12.75 7.33 8.89
CA LEU A 152 11.47 6.65 9.17
C LEU A 152 11.11 6.73 10.65
N ALA A 153 9.82 6.76 10.93
CA ALA A 153 9.33 6.61 12.29
C ALA A 153 9.64 5.22 12.85
N SER A 154 9.78 5.10 14.16
CA SER A 154 10.21 3.85 14.81
C SER A 154 9.29 2.65 14.53
N TYR A 155 7.98 2.88 14.37
CA TYR A 155 7.02 1.82 14.03
C TYR A 155 7.10 1.34 12.58
N MET A 156 7.79 2.07 11.70
CA MET A 156 8.00 1.71 10.29
C MET A 156 9.29 0.92 10.06
N LEU A 157 10.15 0.83 11.07
CA LEU A 157 11.43 0.15 10.92
C LEU A 157 11.21 -1.37 10.75
N PRO A 158 11.84 -2.00 9.76
CA PRO A 158 11.77 -3.45 9.60
C PRO A 158 12.42 -4.14 10.81
N SER A 159 11.72 -5.12 11.35
CA SER A 159 12.24 -5.97 12.43
C SER A 159 13.13 -7.09 11.90
N ARG A 160 12.98 -7.42 10.62
CA ARG A 160 13.85 -8.39 9.92
C ARG A 160 14.34 -7.83 8.60
N ILE A 161 15.62 -8.08 8.31
CA ILE A 161 16.29 -7.70 7.07
C ILE A 161 16.90 -8.96 6.46
N ILE A 162 16.61 -9.19 5.18
CA ILE A 162 17.00 -10.43 4.49
C ILE A 162 17.77 -10.09 3.22
N TYR A 163 18.98 -10.60 3.14
CA TYR A 163 19.77 -10.57 1.92
C TYR A 163 19.42 -11.73 1.00
N LYS A 164 19.28 -11.44 -0.29
CA LYS A 164 19.19 -12.44 -1.37
C LYS A 164 20.06 -11.99 -2.55
N LYS A 165 20.73 -12.94 -3.21
CA LYS A 165 21.50 -12.62 -4.43
C LYS A 165 20.63 -12.05 -5.55
N SER A 166 19.36 -12.47 -5.60
CA SER A 166 18.33 -11.95 -6.51
C SER A 166 16.95 -12.07 -5.86
N LEU A 167 16.08 -11.12 -6.13
CA LEU A 167 14.69 -11.17 -5.69
C LEU A 167 13.82 -11.82 -6.77
N PRO A 168 12.80 -12.64 -6.42
CA PRO A 168 11.90 -13.23 -7.39
C PRO A 168 11.08 -12.14 -8.09
N LEU A 169 10.89 -12.29 -9.40
CA LEU A 169 10.16 -11.33 -10.23
C LEU A 169 8.83 -11.94 -10.71
N VAL A 170 7.85 -11.09 -10.95
CA VAL A 170 6.57 -11.51 -11.51
C VAL A 170 6.78 -11.98 -12.94
N SER A 171 6.24 -13.14 -13.31
CA SER A 171 6.44 -13.76 -14.63
C SER A 171 6.02 -12.87 -15.80
N SER A 172 4.99 -12.05 -15.61
CA SER A 172 4.46 -11.11 -16.61
C SER A 172 5.17 -9.75 -16.63
N ASP A 173 5.96 -9.43 -15.59
CA ASP A 173 6.65 -8.15 -15.47
C ASP A 173 8.00 -8.32 -14.76
N LYS A 174 9.08 -8.34 -15.54
CA LYS A 174 10.45 -8.50 -15.03
C LYS A 174 10.97 -7.33 -14.19
N ASN A 175 10.23 -6.24 -14.09
CA ASN A 175 10.57 -5.11 -13.22
C ASN A 175 9.87 -5.19 -11.87
N LYS A 176 8.81 -6.01 -11.75
CA LYS A 176 8.01 -6.14 -10.54
C LYS A 176 8.45 -7.32 -9.70
N ILE A 177 8.78 -7.06 -8.43
CA ILE A 177 9.16 -8.10 -7.46
C ILE A 177 7.89 -8.87 -7.04
N ASN A 178 8.00 -10.20 -6.98
CA ASN A 178 6.95 -11.09 -6.50
C ASN A 178 7.00 -11.21 -4.98
N LYS A 179 6.31 -10.30 -4.28
CA LYS A 179 6.26 -10.25 -2.81
C LYS A 179 5.61 -11.49 -2.19
N GLU A 180 4.64 -12.10 -2.87
CA GLU A 180 3.96 -13.32 -2.41
C GLU A 180 4.92 -14.52 -2.37
N GLU A 181 5.75 -14.65 -3.38
CA GLU A 181 6.78 -15.68 -3.43
C GLU A 181 7.84 -15.47 -2.35
N LEU A 182 8.30 -14.22 -2.16
CA LEU A 182 9.20 -13.86 -1.06
C LEU A 182 8.64 -14.21 0.30
N LYS A 183 7.37 -13.90 0.53
CA LYS A 183 6.67 -14.20 1.78
C LYS A 183 6.59 -15.70 2.03
N LYS A 184 6.23 -16.50 1.02
CA LYS A 184 6.18 -17.97 1.11
C LYS A 184 7.54 -18.57 1.43
N GLU A 185 8.59 -18.16 0.71
CA GLU A 185 9.95 -18.64 0.96
C GLU A 185 10.45 -18.26 2.35
N PHE A 186 10.08 -17.08 2.83
CA PHE A 186 10.45 -16.64 4.16
C PHE A 186 9.79 -17.47 5.25
N ILE A 187 8.48 -17.70 5.13
CA ILE A 187 7.73 -18.52 6.10
C ILE A 187 8.33 -19.91 6.18
N LEU A 188 8.57 -20.58 5.05
CA LEU A 188 9.15 -21.92 4.99
C LEU A 188 10.56 -22.00 5.59
N LYS A 189 11.34 -20.94 5.56
CA LYS A 189 12.74 -20.97 5.99
C LYS A 189 12.96 -20.55 7.45
N TYR A 190 12.10 -19.69 7.99
CA TYR A 190 12.36 -18.99 9.26
C TYR A 190 11.25 -19.15 10.31
N ILE A 191 10.11 -19.74 9.97
CA ILE A 191 8.95 -19.88 10.87
C ILE A 191 8.59 -21.35 11.13
N ASP A 192 8.99 -22.30 10.24
CA ASP A 192 8.97 -23.75 10.51
C ASP A 192 10.26 -24.16 11.23
#